data_a0639428f0fedb218810b1ee89e0de61
#
_entry.id   a0639428f0fedb218810b1ee89e0de61
#
_cell.length_a   1.000
_cell.length_b   1.000
_cell.length_c   1.000
_cell.angle_alpha   90.00
_cell.angle_beta   90.00
_cell.angle_gamma   90.00
#
_symmetry.space_group_name_H-M   'P 1'
#
loop_
_entity.id
_entity.type
_entity.pdbx_description
1 polymer ?
#
loop_
_entity_poly.entity_id
_entity_poly.type
_entity_poly.pdbx_seq_one_letter_code
_entity_poly.pdbx_strand_id
1 'polypeptide(L)'
;MFYRYLRGLVMLILWALNGNAHYHHLENIPDQEENYILVAPHRTWWDPVYMAFATRPKQFIFMAKKELFTNRVFGWWIRMCGAFPIDRENPGASAIKYPVKMLKSSNRSLIMFPSGSRHSTDVKGGVALIAKMAKVRILPVVYVGPMSLKGLAKGERVDMDFGQPIDISDIKKMNDEGVEEVARRIQTEFDRLDAEVAALEVKKSPNILLLLPRLIALLLSLIVGLLTFIFSFIASFVWDPDKHRK
;
A
#
# COMPACT_ATOMS: atom_id res chain seq x y z
N MET A 1 -2.21 13.13 -11.83
CA MET A 1 -0.92 13.16 -12.54
C MET A 1 0.26 12.92 -11.59
N PHE A 2 0.43 13.71 -10.55
CA PHE A 2 1.55 13.63 -9.60
C PHE A 2 1.67 12.28 -8.86
N TYR A 3 0.57 11.68 -8.43
CA TYR A 3 0.54 10.32 -7.85
C TYR A 3 1.22 9.27 -8.77
N ARG A 4 0.85 9.26 -10.05
CA ARG A 4 1.42 8.29 -11.01
C ARG A 4 2.91 8.52 -11.21
N TYR A 5 3.32 9.78 -11.27
CA TYR A 5 4.72 10.19 -11.37
C TYR A 5 5.53 9.72 -10.16
N LEU A 6 5.09 10.06 -8.94
CA LEU A 6 5.80 9.65 -7.71
C LEU A 6 5.86 8.14 -7.56
N ARG A 7 4.77 7.43 -7.85
CA ARG A 7 4.76 5.96 -7.86
C ARG A 7 5.82 5.41 -8.82
N GLY A 8 5.89 5.94 -10.02
CA GLY A 8 6.89 5.53 -11.01
C GLY A 8 8.33 5.79 -10.55
N LEU A 9 8.59 6.98 -10.01
CA LEU A 9 9.91 7.37 -9.50
C LEU A 9 10.36 6.47 -8.34
N VAL A 10 9.49 6.26 -7.34
CA VAL A 10 9.83 5.41 -6.19
C VAL A 10 10.03 3.95 -6.62
N MET A 11 9.22 3.46 -7.57
CA MET A 11 9.42 2.11 -8.11
C MET A 11 10.71 1.97 -8.89
N LEU A 12 11.10 2.99 -9.65
CA LEU A 12 12.40 2.99 -10.33
C LEU A 12 13.55 2.92 -9.32
N ILE A 13 13.46 3.67 -8.22
CA ILE A 13 14.43 3.62 -7.13
C ILE A 13 14.47 2.22 -6.50
N LEU A 14 13.32 1.64 -6.17
CA LEU A 14 13.26 0.30 -5.58
C LEU A 14 13.76 -0.77 -6.53
N TRP A 15 13.43 -0.68 -7.83
CA TRP A 15 13.97 -1.58 -8.84
C TRP A 15 15.49 -1.43 -8.99
N ALA A 16 15.99 -0.21 -9.02
CA ALA A 16 17.42 0.06 -9.11
C ALA A 16 18.19 -0.44 -7.88
N LEU A 17 17.61 -0.31 -6.69
CA LEU A 17 18.19 -0.82 -5.45
C LEU A 17 18.15 -2.34 -5.37
N ASN A 18 17.01 -2.95 -5.63
CA ASN A 18 16.75 -4.37 -5.39
C ASN A 18 16.80 -5.21 -6.69
N GLY A 19 15.95 -4.90 -7.67
CA GLY A 19 15.86 -5.58 -8.97
C GLY A 19 15.42 -7.04 -8.90
N ASN A 20 14.90 -7.50 -7.78
CA ASN A 20 14.57 -8.91 -7.51
C ASN A 20 13.19 -9.03 -6.85
N ALA A 21 12.18 -8.32 -7.41
CA ALA A 21 10.81 -8.39 -6.94
C ALA A 21 9.95 -9.26 -7.85
N HIS A 22 9.19 -10.15 -7.26
CA HIS A 22 8.30 -11.11 -7.92
C HIS A 22 6.87 -10.91 -7.42
N TYR A 23 5.92 -11.06 -8.34
CA TYR A 23 4.50 -10.86 -8.06
C TYR A 23 3.74 -12.12 -8.47
N HIS A 24 2.94 -12.67 -7.55
CA HIS A 24 2.21 -13.90 -7.72
C HIS A 24 0.71 -13.64 -7.69
N HIS A 25 -0.05 -14.44 -8.44
CA HIS A 25 -1.51 -14.41 -8.51
C HIS A 25 -2.09 -13.00 -8.84
N LEU A 26 -1.45 -12.31 -9.81
CA LEU A 26 -1.91 -10.98 -10.27
C LEU A 26 -3.32 -11.04 -10.89
N GLU A 27 -3.77 -12.21 -11.34
CA GLU A 27 -5.11 -12.48 -11.84
C GLU A 27 -6.21 -12.31 -10.79
N ASN A 28 -5.85 -12.35 -9.49
CA ASN A 28 -6.77 -12.11 -8.38
C ASN A 28 -7.08 -10.63 -8.16
N ILE A 29 -6.30 -9.74 -8.77
CA ILE A 29 -6.53 -8.30 -8.65
C ILE A 29 -7.81 -7.94 -9.37
N PRO A 30 -8.81 -7.31 -8.69
CA PRO A 30 -10.05 -6.90 -9.33
C PRO A 30 -9.83 -5.93 -10.49
N ASP A 31 -10.81 -5.83 -11.38
CA ASP A 31 -10.77 -4.93 -12.51
C ASP A 31 -10.51 -3.48 -12.10
N GLN A 32 -9.90 -2.71 -12.99
CA GLN A 32 -9.50 -1.33 -12.70
C GLN A 32 -10.67 -0.39 -12.37
N GLU A 33 -11.84 -0.69 -12.88
CA GLU A 33 -13.06 0.08 -12.62
C GLU A 33 -13.69 -0.28 -11.27
N GLU A 34 -13.34 -1.44 -10.71
CA GLU A 34 -13.81 -1.86 -9.41
C GLU A 34 -12.93 -1.28 -8.29
N ASN A 35 -13.55 -0.70 -7.27
CA ASN A 35 -12.84 -0.30 -6.05
C ASN A 35 -12.85 -1.45 -5.04
N TYR A 36 -11.75 -1.61 -4.32
CA TYR A 36 -11.54 -2.64 -3.31
C TYR A 36 -10.68 -2.12 -2.17
N ILE A 37 -10.61 -2.86 -1.09
CA ILE A 37 -9.67 -2.60 0.01
C ILE A 37 -8.55 -3.61 -0.10
N LEU A 38 -7.34 -3.14 -0.39
CA LEU A 38 -6.12 -3.93 -0.38
C LEU A 38 -5.60 -4.00 1.06
N VAL A 39 -5.52 -5.20 1.62
CA VAL A 39 -5.07 -5.41 3.00
C VAL A 39 -3.81 -6.25 3.06
N ALA A 40 -2.92 -5.91 3.98
CA ALA A 40 -1.69 -6.66 4.21
C ALA A 40 -1.25 -6.62 5.68
N PRO A 41 -0.48 -7.62 6.15
CA PRO A 41 0.34 -7.47 7.34
C PRO A 41 1.38 -6.37 7.11
N HIS A 42 1.48 -5.38 8.02
CA HIS A 42 2.43 -4.28 7.83
C HIS A 42 3.82 -4.69 8.28
N ARG A 43 4.70 -5.01 7.35
CA ARG A 43 6.05 -5.52 7.63
C ARG A 43 7.14 -4.47 7.45
N THR A 44 7.04 -3.65 6.37
CA THR A 44 8.08 -2.68 6.01
C THR A 44 7.49 -1.32 5.61
N TRP A 45 8.37 -0.32 5.41
CA TRP A 45 7.98 0.99 4.90
C TRP A 45 7.63 0.98 3.41
N TRP A 46 8.15 0.01 2.66
CA TRP A 46 7.98 -0.09 1.21
C TRP A 46 6.85 -1.04 0.77
N ASP A 47 6.23 -1.79 1.70
CA ASP A 47 5.07 -2.63 1.38
C ASP A 47 4.02 -1.89 0.53
N PRO A 48 3.52 -0.70 0.96
CA PRO A 48 2.47 -0.03 0.21
C PRO A 48 2.91 0.42 -1.19
N VAL A 49 4.21 0.61 -1.39
CA VAL A 49 4.76 1.00 -2.70
C VAL A 49 4.75 -0.18 -3.66
N TYR A 50 5.22 -1.35 -3.22
CA TYR A 50 5.16 -2.59 -4.03
C TYR A 50 3.71 -2.95 -4.37
N MET A 51 2.80 -2.85 -3.40
CA MET A 51 1.37 -3.06 -3.60
C MET A 51 0.79 -2.12 -4.65
N ALA A 52 1.01 -0.82 -4.50
CA ALA A 52 0.51 0.20 -5.43
C ALA A 52 1.13 0.09 -6.83
N PHE A 53 2.32 -0.52 -6.96
CA PHE A 53 2.94 -0.78 -8.23
C PHE A 53 2.36 -2.02 -8.92
N ALA A 54 2.23 -3.13 -8.21
CA ALA A 54 1.67 -4.37 -8.75
C ALA A 54 0.25 -4.18 -9.29
N THR A 55 -0.55 -3.37 -8.60
CA THR A 55 -1.96 -3.11 -8.92
C THR A 55 -2.18 -1.93 -9.89
N ARG A 56 -1.12 -1.46 -10.55
CA ARG A 56 -1.25 -0.36 -11.54
C ARG A 56 -2.17 -0.74 -12.70
N PRO A 57 -2.90 0.22 -13.27
CA PRO A 57 -2.86 1.67 -13.05
C PRO A 57 -3.71 2.17 -11.88
N LYS A 58 -4.35 1.28 -11.10
CA LYS A 58 -5.20 1.67 -9.96
C LYS A 58 -4.50 2.66 -9.05
N GLN A 59 -5.25 3.64 -8.54
CA GLN A 59 -4.78 4.61 -7.56
C GLN A 59 -5.38 4.30 -6.20
N PHE A 60 -4.64 4.62 -5.15
CA PHE A 60 -5.06 4.32 -3.77
C PHE A 60 -5.10 5.57 -2.91
N ILE A 61 -5.97 5.51 -1.91
CA ILE A 61 -5.86 6.30 -0.69
C ILE A 61 -5.29 5.42 0.42
N PHE A 62 -4.67 5.99 1.43
CA PHE A 62 -4.17 5.25 2.58
C PHE A 62 -4.16 6.09 3.86
N MET A 63 -4.35 5.40 4.98
CA MET A 63 -4.33 6.01 6.31
C MET A 63 -2.90 6.24 6.75
N ALA A 64 -2.58 7.45 7.18
CA ALA A 64 -1.27 7.76 7.73
C ALA A 64 -1.41 8.48 9.08
N LYS A 65 -0.46 8.24 9.98
CA LYS A 65 -0.44 8.84 11.31
C LYS A 65 -0.47 10.37 11.21
N LYS A 66 -1.34 11.06 11.96
CA LYS A 66 -1.54 12.52 11.88
C LYS A 66 -0.24 13.31 12.03
N GLU A 67 0.70 12.81 12.84
CA GLU A 67 1.98 13.46 13.09
C GLU A 67 2.88 13.52 11.84
N LEU A 68 2.67 12.65 10.86
CA LEU A 68 3.40 12.70 9.59
C LEU A 68 3.02 13.91 8.73
N PHE A 69 1.90 14.54 9.04
CA PHE A 69 1.40 15.72 8.34
C PHE A 69 1.84 17.06 8.99
N THR A 70 2.51 17.01 10.13
CA THR A 70 3.02 18.21 10.81
C THR A 70 4.20 18.83 10.06
N ASN A 71 5.06 18.02 9.47
CA ASN A 71 6.08 18.51 8.57
C ASN A 71 5.44 18.98 7.25
N ARG A 72 5.60 20.23 6.89
CA ARG A 72 4.93 20.86 5.75
C ARG A 72 5.22 20.16 4.43
N VAL A 73 6.49 19.91 4.13
CA VAL A 73 6.92 19.31 2.86
C VAL A 73 6.54 17.84 2.79
N PHE A 74 6.87 17.08 3.83
CA PHE A 74 6.54 15.66 3.88
C PHE A 74 5.03 15.43 3.93
N GLY A 75 4.30 16.21 4.72
CA GLY A 75 2.84 16.17 4.76
C GLY A 75 2.21 16.49 3.40
N TRP A 76 2.75 17.47 2.68
CA TRP A 76 2.32 17.79 1.32
C TRP A 76 2.54 16.57 0.39
N TRP A 77 3.72 15.97 0.42
CA TRP A 77 4.06 14.79 -0.40
C TRP A 77 3.10 13.63 -0.17
N ILE A 78 2.91 13.22 1.08
CA ILE A 78 2.06 12.07 1.38
C ILE A 78 0.59 12.35 1.06
N ARG A 79 0.13 13.60 1.20
CA ARG A 79 -1.20 14.02 0.71
C ARG A 79 -1.32 13.85 -0.81
N MET A 80 -0.30 14.26 -1.56
CA MET A 80 -0.28 14.10 -3.02
C MET A 80 -0.26 12.63 -3.44
N CYS A 81 0.29 11.75 -2.61
CA CYS A 81 0.23 10.30 -2.79
C CYS A 81 -1.12 9.68 -2.39
N GLY A 82 -2.09 10.46 -1.91
CA GLY A 82 -3.40 9.95 -1.49
C GLY A 82 -3.51 9.64 0.00
N ALA A 83 -2.48 9.93 0.80
CA ALA A 83 -2.58 9.76 2.25
C ALA A 83 -3.57 10.73 2.87
N PHE A 84 -4.25 10.30 3.92
CA PHE A 84 -5.07 11.14 4.78
C PHE A 84 -4.74 10.88 6.26
N PRO A 85 -4.82 11.94 7.10
CA PRO A 85 -4.43 11.83 8.49
C PRO A 85 -5.44 11.01 9.31
N ILE A 86 -4.92 10.17 10.20
CA ILE A 86 -5.70 9.48 11.22
C ILE A 86 -5.04 9.63 12.59
N ASP A 87 -5.83 9.91 13.60
CA ASP A 87 -5.44 9.73 14.98
C ASP A 87 -5.58 8.23 15.32
N ARG A 88 -4.45 7.56 15.57
CA ARG A 88 -4.48 6.11 15.85
C ARG A 88 -4.90 5.78 17.26
N GLU A 89 -4.75 6.72 18.19
CA GLU A 89 -5.11 6.55 19.60
C GLU A 89 -6.61 6.77 19.80
N ASN A 90 -7.15 7.81 19.11
CA ASN A 90 -8.57 8.15 19.17
C ASN A 90 -9.13 8.31 17.74
N PRO A 91 -9.35 7.21 17.00
CA PRO A 91 -9.83 7.27 15.63
C PRO A 91 -11.27 7.80 15.62
N GLY A 92 -11.44 9.05 15.21
CA GLY A 92 -12.76 9.67 15.05
C GLY A 92 -13.55 9.05 13.89
N ALA A 93 -14.83 9.42 13.79
CA ALA A 93 -15.73 8.94 12.74
C ALA A 93 -15.19 9.19 11.31
N SER A 94 -14.32 10.16 11.12
CA SER A 94 -13.66 10.47 9.85
C SER A 94 -12.78 9.33 9.35
N ALA A 95 -12.21 8.52 10.26
CA ALA A 95 -11.40 7.35 9.92
C ALA A 95 -12.17 6.30 9.11
N ILE A 96 -13.48 6.24 9.29
CA ILE A 96 -14.39 5.35 8.54
C ILE A 96 -15.10 6.12 7.41
N LYS A 97 -15.66 7.31 7.71
CA LYS A 97 -16.48 8.05 6.74
C LYS A 97 -15.69 8.51 5.51
N TYR A 98 -14.45 8.97 5.69
CA TYR A 98 -13.63 9.45 4.58
C TYR A 98 -13.28 8.36 3.56
N PRO A 99 -12.69 7.20 3.94
CA PRO A 99 -12.42 6.14 2.97
C PRO A 99 -13.70 5.57 2.33
N VAL A 100 -14.80 5.44 3.07
CA VAL A 100 -16.10 5.02 2.51
C VAL A 100 -16.56 5.99 1.43
N LYS A 101 -16.49 7.31 1.69
CA LYS A 101 -16.82 8.33 0.69
C LYS A 101 -15.96 8.16 -0.55
N MET A 102 -14.63 8.03 -0.39
CA MET A 102 -13.70 7.92 -1.52
C MET A 102 -13.91 6.65 -2.34
N LEU A 103 -14.14 5.52 -1.69
CA LEU A 103 -14.44 4.24 -2.36
C LEU A 103 -15.75 4.30 -3.19
N LYS A 104 -16.72 5.11 -2.78
CA LYS A 104 -18.01 5.27 -3.47
C LYS A 104 -18.02 6.34 -4.55
N SER A 105 -17.24 7.40 -4.39
CA SER A 105 -17.33 8.61 -5.23
C SER A 105 -16.14 8.84 -6.16
N SER A 106 -15.14 7.96 -6.13
CA SER A 106 -13.95 8.08 -6.99
C SER A 106 -13.50 6.71 -7.49
N ASN A 107 -12.66 6.69 -8.52
CA ASN A 107 -11.99 5.45 -8.97
C ASN A 107 -10.68 5.23 -8.19
N ARG A 108 -10.75 5.25 -6.84
CA ARG A 108 -9.62 4.99 -5.96
C ARG A 108 -9.96 3.91 -4.96
N SER A 109 -9.08 2.94 -4.84
CA SER A 109 -9.13 1.89 -3.83
C SER A 109 -8.44 2.34 -2.54
N LEU A 110 -8.54 1.55 -1.48
CA LEU A 110 -7.90 1.82 -0.20
C LEU A 110 -6.80 0.80 0.05
N ILE A 111 -5.59 1.25 0.44
CA ILE A 111 -4.61 0.37 1.08
C ILE A 111 -4.76 0.55 2.59
N MET A 112 -4.90 -0.57 3.29
CA MET A 112 -5.06 -0.59 4.74
C MET A 112 -4.25 -1.72 5.37
N PHE A 113 -3.63 -1.43 6.50
CA PHE A 113 -2.97 -2.42 7.33
C PHE A 113 -3.85 -2.69 8.54
N PRO A 114 -4.55 -3.84 8.59
CA PRO A 114 -5.62 -4.06 9.56
C PRO A 114 -5.17 -4.00 11.02
N SER A 115 -3.93 -4.39 11.32
CA SER A 115 -3.35 -4.27 12.65
C SER A 115 -3.10 -2.82 13.10
N GLY A 116 -3.08 -1.88 12.15
CA GLY A 116 -2.82 -0.46 12.40
C GLY A 116 -1.37 -0.15 12.78
N SER A 117 -0.51 -1.14 12.95
CA SER A 117 0.91 -0.95 13.26
C SER A 117 1.75 -2.14 12.78
N ARG A 118 3.08 -1.95 12.67
CA ARG A 118 4.04 -3.02 12.34
C ARG A 118 4.38 -3.93 13.53
N HIS A 119 3.83 -3.61 14.71
CA HIS A 119 4.11 -4.30 15.96
C HIS A 119 2.93 -5.14 16.47
N SER A 120 1.85 -5.24 15.69
CA SER A 120 0.67 -6.05 16.00
C SER A 120 0.23 -6.80 14.75
N THR A 121 -0.21 -8.02 14.95
CA THR A 121 -0.79 -8.89 13.89
C THR A 121 -2.32 -8.90 13.94
N ASP A 122 -2.93 -8.36 15.01
CA ASP A 122 -4.37 -8.45 15.22
C ASP A 122 -5.15 -7.61 14.19
N VAL A 123 -6.08 -8.22 13.51
CA VAL A 123 -6.95 -7.56 12.53
C VAL A 123 -8.03 -6.77 13.26
N LYS A 124 -7.96 -5.45 13.17
CA LYS A 124 -8.95 -4.54 13.79
C LYS A 124 -10.21 -4.41 12.91
N GLY A 125 -11.35 -4.20 13.55
CA GLY A 125 -12.67 -4.15 12.89
C GLY A 125 -12.88 -3.02 11.86
N GLY A 126 -11.97 -2.05 11.76
CA GLY A 126 -12.12 -0.92 10.85
C GLY A 126 -12.24 -1.32 9.37
N VAL A 127 -11.53 -2.35 8.94
CA VAL A 127 -11.60 -2.85 7.56
C VAL A 127 -12.99 -3.42 7.24
N ALA A 128 -13.55 -4.20 8.16
CA ALA A 128 -14.88 -4.80 8.01
C ALA A 128 -15.98 -3.73 7.85
N LEU A 129 -15.95 -2.71 8.71
CA LEU A 129 -16.90 -1.60 8.66
C LEU A 129 -16.80 -0.81 7.35
N ILE A 130 -15.57 -0.47 6.92
CA ILE A 130 -15.34 0.27 5.67
C ILE A 130 -15.83 -0.56 4.47
N ALA A 131 -15.45 -1.85 4.39
CA ALA A 131 -15.83 -2.74 3.30
C ALA A 131 -17.36 -2.88 3.21
N LYS A 132 -18.03 -3.11 4.34
CA LYS A 132 -19.49 -3.23 4.40
C LYS A 132 -20.20 -1.95 3.98
N MET A 133 -19.76 -0.80 4.50
CA MET A 133 -20.37 0.50 4.19
C MET A 133 -20.10 0.93 2.75
N ALA A 134 -18.93 0.63 2.21
CA ALA A 134 -18.58 0.95 0.83
C ALA A 134 -19.12 -0.08 -0.17
N LYS A 135 -19.51 -1.28 0.28
CA LYS A 135 -19.91 -2.43 -0.55
C LYS A 135 -18.81 -2.86 -1.52
N VAL A 136 -17.59 -3.01 -1.01
CA VAL A 136 -16.43 -3.40 -1.79
C VAL A 136 -15.81 -4.68 -1.23
N ARG A 137 -15.14 -5.44 -2.09
CA ARG A 137 -14.38 -6.64 -1.70
C ARG A 137 -13.08 -6.26 -0.99
N ILE A 138 -12.54 -7.19 -0.23
CA ILE A 138 -11.25 -7.08 0.44
C ILE A 138 -10.26 -7.96 -0.31
N LEU A 139 -9.15 -7.39 -0.79
CA LEU A 139 -8.08 -8.11 -1.47
C LEU A 139 -6.91 -8.30 -0.51
N PRO A 140 -6.67 -9.50 0.01
CA PRO A 140 -5.50 -9.78 0.85
C PRO A 140 -4.24 -9.87 -0.01
N VAL A 141 -3.12 -9.40 0.53
CA VAL A 141 -1.80 -9.54 -0.06
C VAL A 141 -0.75 -9.68 1.02
N VAL A 142 0.26 -10.49 0.79
CA VAL A 142 1.42 -10.60 1.67
C VAL A 142 2.69 -10.10 0.99
N TYR A 143 3.56 -9.51 1.77
CA TYR A 143 4.93 -9.17 1.41
C TYR A 143 5.88 -10.11 2.15
N VAL A 144 6.73 -10.81 1.42
CA VAL A 144 7.82 -11.61 1.97
C VAL A 144 9.12 -11.14 1.34
N GLY A 145 10.06 -10.70 2.18
CA GLY A 145 11.32 -10.15 1.67
C GLY A 145 12.12 -9.43 2.74
N PRO A 146 13.16 -8.69 2.34
CA PRO A 146 14.07 -8.02 3.28
C PRO A 146 13.34 -6.98 4.13
N MET A 147 13.61 -7.02 5.43
CA MET A 147 13.06 -6.08 6.41
C MET A 147 13.95 -4.83 6.59
N SER A 148 15.09 -4.78 5.90
CA SER A 148 16.06 -3.68 5.99
C SER A 148 16.44 -3.15 4.61
N LEU A 149 16.80 -1.85 4.55
CA LEU A 149 17.36 -1.25 3.32
C LEU A 149 18.63 -1.95 2.84
N LYS A 150 19.43 -2.48 3.78
CA LYS A 150 20.63 -3.25 3.45
C LYS A 150 20.29 -4.54 2.71
N GLY A 151 19.27 -5.26 3.14
CA GLY A 151 18.76 -6.45 2.44
C GLY A 151 18.23 -6.11 1.05
N LEU A 152 17.45 -5.03 0.93
CA LEU A 152 17.00 -4.53 -0.38
C LEU A 152 18.18 -4.23 -1.31
N ALA A 153 19.18 -3.48 -0.84
CA ALA A 153 20.36 -3.10 -1.62
C ALA A 153 21.23 -4.32 -2.00
N LYS A 154 21.21 -5.39 -1.20
CA LYS A 154 21.87 -6.66 -1.54
C LYS A 154 21.12 -7.48 -2.60
N GLY A 155 19.93 -7.03 -3.03
CA GLY A 155 19.09 -7.74 -3.98
C GLY A 155 18.44 -9.00 -3.39
N GLU A 156 18.20 -9.02 -2.06
CA GLU A 156 17.42 -10.09 -1.46
C GLU A 156 16.03 -10.14 -2.10
N ARG A 157 15.52 -11.35 -2.31
CA ARG A 157 14.26 -11.55 -3.02
C ARG A 157 13.09 -10.91 -2.29
N VAL A 158 12.23 -10.27 -3.07
CA VAL A 158 10.93 -9.73 -2.63
C VAL A 158 9.85 -10.50 -3.35
N ASP A 159 8.91 -11.07 -2.61
CA ASP A 159 7.70 -11.70 -3.12
C ASP A 159 6.47 -10.94 -2.63
N MET A 160 5.56 -10.67 -3.55
CA MET A 160 4.23 -10.14 -3.29
C MET A 160 3.22 -11.14 -3.78
N ASP A 161 2.39 -11.69 -2.90
CA ASP A 161 1.39 -12.68 -3.27
C ASP A 161 -0.02 -12.19 -2.98
N PHE A 162 -0.89 -12.21 -4.02
CA PHE A 162 -2.26 -11.68 -3.99
C PHE A 162 -3.25 -12.82 -3.81
N GLY A 163 -3.98 -12.79 -2.68
CA GLY A 163 -5.02 -13.76 -2.37
C GLY A 163 -6.31 -13.56 -3.14
N GLN A 164 -7.24 -14.47 -2.94
CA GLN A 164 -8.58 -14.34 -3.52
C GLN A 164 -9.34 -13.18 -2.87
N PRO A 165 -10.06 -12.37 -3.67
CA PRO A 165 -10.89 -11.30 -3.12
C PRO A 165 -11.98 -11.83 -2.18
N ILE A 166 -11.97 -11.38 -0.95
CA ILE A 166 -12.93 -11.77 0.09
C ILE A 166 -14.19 -10.94 -0.09
N ASP A 167 -15.31 -11.59 -0.40
CA ASP A 167 -16.64 -11.01 -0.34
C ASP A 167 -17.22 -11.17 1.07
N ILE A 168 -17.83 -10.12 1.58
CA ILE A 168 -18.49 -10.07 2.89
C ILE A 168 -19.96 -9.73 2.79
N SER A 169 -20.56 -9.89 1.60
CA SER A 169 -21.99 -9.61 1.37
C SER A 169 -22.91 -10.52 2.18
N ASP A 170 -22.48 -11.74 2.45
CA ASP A 170 -23.15 -12.75 3.27
C ASP A 170 -23.25 -12.36 4.75
N ILE A 171 -22.34 -11.52 5.26
CA ILE A 171 -22.38 -11.05 6.65
C ILE A 171 -23.42 -9.93 6.78
N LYS A 172 -24.61 -10.27 7.28
CA LYS A 172 -25.75 -9.32 7.34
C LYS A 172 -25.49 -8.16 8.31
N LYS A 173 -24.94 -8.45 9.50
CA LYS A 173 -24.71 -7.47 10.57
C LYS A 173 -23.21 -7.35 10.86
N MET A 174 -22.72 -6.11 11.06
CA MET A 174 -21.36 -5.82 11.51
C MET A 174 -21.35 -5.54 13.03
N ASN A 175 -21.91 -6.49 13.79
CA ASN A 175 -21.71 -6.60 15.24
C ASN A 175 -20.33 -7.26 15.50
N ASP A 176 -19.98 -7.51 16.75
CA ASP A 176 -18.69 -8.08 17.13
C ASP A 176 -18.42 -9.42 16.40
N GLU A 177 -19.42 -10.30 16.32
CA GLU A 177 -19.31 -11.58 15.58
C GLU A 177 -19.03 -11.39 14.08
N GLY A 178 -19.74 -10.44 13.44
CA GLY A 178 -19.53 -10.14 12.02
C GLY A 178 -18.14 -9.53 11.75
N VAL A 179 -17.65 -8.70 12.64
CA VAL A 179 -16.30 -8.13 12.57
C VAL A 179 -15.24 -9.20 12.76
N GLU A 180 -15.43 -10.09 13.73
CA GLU A 180 -14.52 -11.21 14.01
C GLU A 180 -14.47 -12.20 12.86
N GLU A 181 -15.60 -12.49 12.21
CA GLU A 181 -15.65 -13.36 11.03
C GLU A 181 -14.86 -12.76 9.85
N VAL A 182 -14.97 -11.45 9.60
CA VAL A 182 -14.14 -10.77 8.57
C VAL A 182 -12.66 -10.85 8.93
N ALA A 183 -12.31 -10.60 10.18
CA ALA A 183 -10.94 -10.68 10.66
C ALA A 183 -10.37 -12.09 10.49
N ARG A 184 -11.14 -13.11 10.82
CA ARG A 184 -10.78 -14.53 10.64
C ARG A 184 -10.53 -14.86 9.17
N ARG A 185 -11.42 -14.44 8.26
CA ARG A 185 -11.25 -14.65 6.80
C ARG A 185 -9.95 -14.03 6.30
N ILE A 186 -9.67 -12.78 6.70
CA ILE A 186 -8.44 -12.07 6.33
C ILE A 186 -7.21 -12.81 6.87
N GLN A 187 -7.22 -13.20 8.15
CA GLN A 187 -6.09 -13.87 8.77
C GLN A 187 -5.82 -15.25 8.14
N THR A 188 -6.88 -16.03 7.91
CA THR A 188 -6.75 -17.33 7.23
C THR A 188 -6.09 -17.18 5.85
N GLU A 189 -6.44 -16.13 5.11
CA GLU A 189 -5.86 -15.88 3.80
C GLU A 189 -4.40 -15.41 3.90
N PHE A 190 -4.06 -14.58 4.89
CA PHE A 190 -2.65 -14.22 5.13
C PHE A 190 -1.79 -15.44 5.47
N ASP A 191 -2.28 -16.33 6.34
CA ASP A 191 -1.56 -17.54 6.73
C ASP A 191 -1.35 -18.47 5.55
N ARG A 192 -2.37 -18.62 4.68
CA ARG A 192 -2.29 -19.40 3.44
C ARG A 192 -1.24 -18.82 2.48
N LEU A 193 -1.28 -17.52 2.21
CA LEU A 193 -0.36 -16.84 1.30
C LEU A 193 1.09 -16.89 1.83
N ASP A 194 1.29 -16.68 3.14
CA ASP A 194 2.63 -16.80 3.74
C ASP A 194 3.19 -18.21 3.59
N ALA A 195 2.35 -19.25 3.76
CA ALA A 195 2.76 -20.64 3.56
C ALA A 195 3.08 -20.94 2.09
N GLU A 196 2.32 -20.41 1.14
CA GLU A 196 2.56 -20.57 -0.30
C GLU A 196 3.89 -19.95 -0.71
N VAL A 197 4.15 -18.70 -0.29
CA VAL A 197 5.44 -18.04 -0.58
C VAL A 197 6.61 -18.77 0.08
N ALA A 198 6.43 -19.27 1.31
CA ALA A 198 7.46 -20.03 2.01
C ALA A 198 7.80 -21.35 1.31
N ALA A 199 6.84 -21.95 0.60
CA ALA A 199 7.03 -23.20 -0.16
C ALA A 199 7.73 -22.97 -1.52
N LEU A 200 7.88 -21.73 -1.98
CA LEU A 200 8.57 -21.44 -3.23
C LEU A 200 10.06 -21.76 -3.11
N GLU A 201 10.54 -22.68 -3.95
CA GLU A 201 11.97 -22.96 -4.08
C GLU A 201 12.68 -21.73 -4.68
N VAL A 202 13.45 -21.04 -3.87
CA VAL A 202 14.07 -19.76 -4.25
C VAL A 202 15.47 -19.99 -4.81
N LYS A 203 15.64 -19.91 -6.11
CA LYS A 203 16.95 -19.65 -6.70
C LYS A 203 17.27 -18.15 -6.53
N LYS A 204 18.19 -17.85 -5.62
CA LYS A 204 18.74 -16.49 -5.44
C LYS A 204 19.68 -16.19 -6.57
N SER A 205 19.36 -15.21 -7.42
CA SER A 205 20.41 -14.53 -8.18
C SER A 205 19.88 -13.22 -8.77
N PRO A 206 20.34 -12.05 -8.32
CA PRO A 206 20.15 -10.85 -9.11
C PRO A 206 20.89 -11.03 -10.43
N ASN A 207 20.24 -10.71 -11.55
CA ASN A 207 20.88 -10.78 -12.85
C ASN A 207 22.04 -9.78 -12.91
N ILE A 208 23.28 -10.29 -12.90
CA ILE A 208 24.50 -9.46 -12.89
C ILE A 208 24.59 -8.56 -14.12
N LEU A 209 23.99 -8.96 -15.25
CA LEU A 209 23.93 -8.16 -16.48
C LEU A 209 23.13 -6.86 -16.29
N LEU A 210 22.22 -6.83 -15.31
CA LEU A 210 21.43 -5.65 -14.98
C LEU A 210 22.10 -4.73 -13.95
N LEU A 211 23.31 -5.08 -13.45
CA LEU A 211 23.94 -4.26 -12.41
C LEU A 211 24.25 -2.86 -12.93
N LEU A 212 24.89 -2.73 -14.09
CA LEU A 212 25.23 -1.42 -14.65
C LEU A 212 23.99 -0.58 -15.02
N PRO A 213 22.98 -1.10 -15.74
CA PRO A 213 21.73 -0.38 -15.98
C PRO A 213 21.04 0.07 -14.67
N ARG A 214 21.07 -0.76 -13.63
CA ARG A 214 20.46 -0.43 -12.32
C ARG A 214 21.22 0.70 -11.62
N LEU A 215 22.55 0.70 -11.64
CA LEU A 215 23.34 1.78 -11.07
C LEU A 215 23.08 3.11 -11.79
N ILE A 216 23.01 3.11 -13.11
CA ILE A 216 22.68 4.29 -13.91
C ILE A 216 21.26 4.78 -13.56
N ALA A 217 20.27 3.87 -13.52
CA ALA A 217 18.89 4.19 -13.16
C ALA A 217 18.79 4.75 -11.73
N LEU A 218 19.57 4.22 -10.78
CA LEU A 218 19.61 4.73 -9.41
C LEU A 218 20.13 6.17 -9.38
N LEU A 219 21.27 6.43 -10.04
CA LEU A 219 21.85 7.77 -10.10
C LEU A 219 20.89 8.79 -10.72
N LEU A 220 20.31 8.45 -11.88
CA LEU A 220 19.33 9.32 -12.54
C LEU A 220 18.09 9.54 -11.69
N SER A 221 17.57 8.50 -11.05
CA SER A 221 16.37 8.62 -10.20
C SER A 221 16.61 9.43 -8.93
N LEU A 222 17.84 9.42 -8.38
CA LEU A 222 18.22 10.28 -7.25
C LEU A 222 18.29 11.75 -7.67
N ILE A 223 18.84 12.06 -8.87
CA ILE A 223 18.85 13.42 -9.42
C ILE A 223 17.40 13.91 -9.62
N VAL A 224 16.57 13.11 -10.29
CA VAL A 224 15.15 13.44 -10.50
C VAL A 224 14.41 13.57 -9.17
N GLY A 225 14.71 12.72 -8.19
CA GLY A 225 14.16 12.79 -6.83
C GLY A 225 14.51 14.09 -6.12
N LEU A 226 15.77 14.54 -6.22
CA LEU A 226 16.20 15.82 -5.67
C LEU A 226 15.48 17.00 -6.31
N LEU A 227 15.38 17.03 -7.63
CA LEU A 227 14.63 18.07 -8.35
C LEU A 227 13.14 18.07 -7.97
N THR A 228 12.55 16.88 -7.84
CA THR A 228 11.17 16.72 -7.37
C THR A 228 11.00 17.23 -5.94
N PHE A 229 11.96 16.98 -5.08
CA PHE A 229 11.95 17.48 -3.70
C PHE A 229 12.00 19.02 -3.67
N ILE A 230 12.90 19.63 -4.43
CA ILE A 230 13.02 21.10 -4.53
C ILE A 230 11.71 21.70 -5.06
N PHE A 231 11.16 21.14 -6.13
CA PHE A 231 9.86 21.58 -6.67
C PHE A 231 8.75 21.46 -5.62
N SER A 232 8.67 20.33 -4.93
CA SER A 232 7.65 20.06 -3.92
C SER A 232 7.79 20.97 -2.70
N PHE A 233 9.04 21.31 -2.34
CA PHE A 233 9.32 22.28 -1.29
C PHE A 233 8.70 23.63 -1.65
N ILE A 234 8.96 24.16 -2.83
CA ILE A 234 8.40 25.42 -3.31
C ILE A 234 6.86 25.30 -3.40
N ALA A 235 6.35 24.26 -4.03
CA ALA A 235 4.92 24.03 -4.23
C ALA A 235 4.15 23.95 -2.90
N SER A 236 4.75 23.39 -1.84
CA SER A 236 4.11 23.29 -0.53
C SER A 236 3.81 24.62 0.14
N PHE A 237 4.46 25.71 -0.28
CA PHE A 237 4.20 27.05 0.22
C PHE A 237 3.09 27.78 -0.56
N VAL A 238 2.88 27.39 -1.82
CA VAL A 238 1.98 28.07 -2.75
C VAL A 238 0.65 27.35 -2.89
N TRP A 239 0.64 26.04 -2.73
CA TRP A 239 -0.53 25.21 -3.03
C TRP A 239 -0.83 24.19 -1.92
N ASP A 240 -2.10 24.20 -1.45
CA ASP A 240 -2.60 23.26 -0.43
C ASP A 240 -3.44 22.16 -1.09
N PRO A 241 -2.99 20.89 -1.03
CA PRO A 241 -3.70 19.78 -1.63
C PRO A 241 -5.11 19.54 -1.04
N ASP A 242 -5.34 19.88 0.23
CA ASP A 242 -6.61 19.62 0.90
C ASP A 242 -7.72 20.58 0.45
N LYS A 243 -7.37 21.79 0.01
CA LYS A 243 -8.33 22.75 -0.56
C LYS A 243 -8.91 22.33 -1.91
N HIS A 244 -8.23 21.41 -2.61
CA HIS A 244 -8.58 20.95 -3.97
C HIS A 244 -9.00 19.47 -4.02
N ARG A 245 -9.18 18.83 -2.87
CA ARG A 245 -9.77 17.48 -2.77
C ARG A 245 -11.30 17.59 -2.78
N LYS A 246 -11.87 17.67 -3.98
CA LYS A 246 -13.31 17.46 -4.19
C LYS A 246 -13.61 15.99 -4.41
#